data_3c5dac109188d4e007d09b06f0b60154
#
_entry.id   3c5dac109188d4e007d09b06f0b60154
#
_cell.length_a   1.000
_cell.length_b   1.000
_cell.length_c   1.000
_cell.angle_alpha   90.00
_cell.angle_beta   90.00
_cell.angle_gamma   90.00
#
_symmetry.space_group_name_H-M   'P 1'
#
loop_
_entity.id
_entity.type
_entity.pdbx_description
1 polymer ?
#
loop_
_entity_poly.entity_id
_entity_poly.type
_entity_poly.pdbx_seq_one_letter_code
_entity_poly.pdbx_strand_id
1 'polypeptide(L)'
;MTIRSFLAPSLLAMTLATSTDAFANTPLEQRIRADVAAVQPKLVAWRRDIHQHPELGEQEVRTARLVASHLEKLGLEVRTGVGRTGVVGVLRGAHPGRTVALRADMDALPVKEPEGLPFASKARGMYHGTEVDVMHACGHDAHTAMLMAAAEVLAGVRDQLHGTVMFVFQPAEEGSSLVMPGEGASWGAKAMLEDGLFDTLKPDAIFAIHVMPGEPGELSWRSGATTAASDMLGITVQGSQGHGGMPWNTVDPVVATGQIIGGVQTVVSRKANLARSPAVITIGSVHGGTGPNIVPETVEMTGTIRTYDPGVREQVRRDLVRSAEKIAESAGATASVSIEPMYSSIFNDDALVQRMAPVLERAADGKVATAELPGAAEDFSFFSQEVPGLYVFLGSTPAGQDPATAAPNHNPGFMVDEASLEVGARAMSLLAVEFLSQE
;
A
#
# COMPACT_ATOMS: atom_id res chain seq x y z
N MET A 1 -45.07 57.68 -30.84
CA MET A 1 -45.61 56.36 -30.47
C MET A 1 -44.95 55.37 -31.41
N THR A 2 -43.82 54.79 -31.00
CA THR A 2 -43.00 53.94 -31.86
C THR A 2 -42.68 52.67 -31.05
N ILE A 3 -43.28 51.57 -31.50
CA ILE A 3 -43.12 50.21 -30.88
C ILE A 3 -41.79 49.61 -31.35
N ARG A 4 -40.88 49.33 -30.43
CA ARG A 4 -39.65 48.58 -30.70
C ARG A 4 -39.90 47.13 -30.39
N SER A 5 -39.83 46.30 -31.42
CA SER A 5 -39.83 44.81 -31.32
C SER A 5 -38.50 44.33 -30.78
N PHE A 6 -38.51 43.56 -29.68
CA PHE A 6 -37.37 42.83 -29.17
C PHE A 6 -37.37 41.44 -29.80
N LEU A 7 -36.32 41.16 -30.57
CA LEU A 7 -35.96 39.81 -31.02
C LEU A 7 -35.20 39.12 -29.90
N ALA A 8 -35.69 37.99 -29.41
CA ALA A 8 -35.01 37.11 -28.49
C ALA A 8 -34.02 36.21 -29.26
N PRO A 9 -32.80 36.01 -28.77
CA PRO A 9 -31.90 35.03 -29.36
C PRO A 9 -32.26 33.61 -28.90
N SER A 10 -32.48 32.70 -29.87
CA SER A 10 -32.64 31.27 -29.64
C SER A 10 -31.31 30.71 -29.19
N LEU A 11 -31.19 30.24 -27.92
CA LEU A 11 -30.09 29.42 -27.44
C LEU A 11 -30.25 28.01 -28.03
N LEU A 12 -29.39 27.68 -28.96
CA LEU A 12 -29.20 26.31 -29.44
C LEU A 12 -28.42 25.56 -28.37
N ALA A 13 -29.12 24.79 -27.53
CA ALA A 13 -28.48 23.86 -26.56
C ALA A 13 -27.83 22.72 -27.33
N MET A 14 -26.54 22.79 -27.50
CA MET A 14 -25.71 21.72 -28.02
C MET A 14 -25.56 20.67 -26.89
N THR A 15 -26.38 19.61 -26.91
CA THR A 15 -26.20 18.44 -26.06
C THR A 15 -24.92 17.75 -26.48
N LEU A 16 -23.83 17.95 -25.70
CA LEU A 16 -22.70 17.04 -25.73
C LEU A 16 -23.20 15.70 -25.18
N ALA A 17 -23.51 14.77 -26.08
CA ALA A 17 -23.63 13.36 -25.71
C ALA A 17 -22.23 12.89 -25.34
N THR A 18 -21.96 12.77 -24.05
CA THR A 18 -20.77 12.09 -23.56
C THR A 18 -20.92 10.61 -23.87
N SER A 19 -20.05 10.11 -24.73
CA SER A 19 -19.97 8.69 -25.12
C SER A 19 -19.34 7.86 -23.99
N THR A 20 -19.95 7.81 -22.82
CA THR A 20 -19.49 7.03 -21.66
C THR A 20 -20.08 5.61 -21.60
N ASP A 21 -20.99 5.25 -22.51
CA ASP A 21 -21.70 3.96 -22.45
C ASP A 21 -21.18 2.87 -23.43
N ALA A 22 -20.08 3.11 -24.15
CA ALA A 22 -19.67 2.18 -25.22
C ALA A 22 -19.20 0.79 -24.71
N PHE A 23 -18.88 0.62 -23.44
CA PHE A 23 -18.38 -0.62 -22.85
C PHE A 23 -19.23 -1.20 -21.72
N ALA A 24 -20.28 -0.52 -21.28
CA ALA A 24 -21.17 -1.03 -20.26
C ALA A 24 -21.94 -2.26 -20.79
N ASN A 25 -21.81 -3.41 -20.09
CA ASN A 25 -22.53 -4.65 -20.40
C ASN A 25 -22.15 -5.35 -21.73
N THR A 26 -20.90 -5.28 -22.15
CA THR A 26 -20.45 -6.06 -23.31
C THR A 26 -20.56 -7.57 -23.06
N PRO A 27 -20.68 -8.40 -24.11
CA PRO A 27 -20.66 -9.87 -23.93
C PRO A 27 -19.41 -10.36 -23.17
N LEU A 28 -18.27 -9.71 -23.36
CA LEU A 28 -17.02 -10.03 -22.66
C LEU A 28 -17.11 -9.68 -21.16
N GLU A 29 -17.66 -8.52 -20.80
CA GLU A 29 -17.89 -8.17 -19.40
C GLU A 29 -18.86 -9.15 -18.72
N GLN A 30 -19.96 -9.49 -19.37
CA GLN A 30 -20.91 -10.48 -18.84
C GLN A 30 -20.26 -11.85 -18.65
N ARG A 31 -19.39 -12.27 -19.57
CA ARG A 31 -18.63 -13.51 -19.47
C ARG A 31 -17.67 -13.46 -18.27
N ILE A 32 -16.89 -12.37 -18.11
CA ILE A 32 -15.98 -12.19 -16.97
C ILE A 32 -16.74 -12.25 -15.65
N ARG A 33 -17.89 -11.58 -15.52
CA ARG A 33 -18.74 -11.63 -14.32
C ARG A 33 -19.18 -13.05 -13.98
N ALA A 34 -19.63 -13.79 -14.99
CA ALA A 34 -20.05 -15.18 -14.82
C ALA A 34 -18.87 -16.09 -14.42
N ASP A 35 -17.71 -15.92 -15.04
CA ASP A 35 -16.52 -16.72 -14.77
C ASP A 35 -15.94 -16.38 -13.37
N VAL A 36 -15.97 -15.11 -12.92
CA VAL A 36 -15.62 -14.72 -11.56
C VAL A 36 -16.54 -15.35 -10.53
N ALA A 37 -17.85 -15.31 -10.73
CA ALA A 37 -18.80 -15.98 -9.85
C ALA A 37 -18.58 -17.51 -9.81
N ALA A 38 -18.22 -18.12 -10.95
CA ALA A 38 -17.93 -19.55 -11.02
C ALA A 38 -16.64 -19.95 -10.29
N VAL A 39 -15.61 -19.08 -10.27
CA VAL A 39 -14.34 -19.32 -9.59
C VAL A 39 -14.39 -19.00 -8.09
N GLN A 40 -15.39 -18.27 -7.60
CA GLN A 40 -15.52 -17.83 -6.20
C GLN A 40 -15.29 -18.95 -5.16
N PRO A 41 -15.83 -20.18 -5.30
CA PRO A 41 -15.54 -21.24 -4.33
C PRO A 41 -14.05 -21.62 -4.26
N LYS A 42 -13.33 -21.58 -5.39
CA LYS A 42 -11.89 -21.81 -5.42
C LYS A 42 -11.12 -20.65 -4.80
N LEU A 43 -11.54 -19.40 -5.09
CA LEU A 43 -10.96 -18.20 -4.52
C LEU A 43 -10.99 -18.25 -2.99
N VAL A 44 -12.14 -18.55 -2.40
CA VAL A 44 -12.30 -18.72 -0.96
C VAL A 44 -11.41 -19.87 -0.43
N ALA A 45 -11.34 -20.99 -1.15
CA ALA A 45 -10.49 -22.11 -0.75
C ALA A 45 -9.00 -21.74 -0.76
N TRP A 46 -8.50 -21.04 -1.78
CA TRP A 46 -7.13 -20.53 -1.84
C TRP A 46 -6.84 -19.54 -0.72
N ARG A 47 -7.73 -18.56 -0.50
CA ARG A 47 -7.60 -17.60 0.59
C ARG A 47 -7.45 -18.30 1.95
N ARG A 48 -8.33 -19.26 2.27
CA ARG A 48 -8.29 -20.00 3.54
C ARG A 48 -7.06 -20.87 3.67
N ASP A 49 -6.61 -21.50 2.59
CA ASP A 49 -5.40 -22.31 2.56
C ASP A 49 -4.14 -21.46 2.80
N ILE A 50 -4.03 -20.29 2.17
CA ILE A 50 -2.94 -19.35 2.37
C ILE A 50 -2.99 -18.79 3.80
N HIS A 51 -4.17 -18.40 4.29
CA HIS A 51 -4.39 -17.89 5.65
C HIS A 51 -3.96 -18.89 6.73
N GLN A 52 -4.24 -20.17 6.52
CA GLN A 52 -3.89 -21.24 7.45
C GLN A 52 -2.39 -21.53 7.49
N HIS A 53 -1.66 -21.15 6.44
CA HIS A 53 -0.24 -21.40 6.27
C HIS A 53 0.53 -20.13 5.92
N PRO A 54 0.45 -19.08 6.76
CA PRO A 54 1.07 -17.80 6.47
C PRO A 54 2.59 -17.90 6.57
N GLU A 55 3.27 -17.14 5.72
CA GLU A 55 4.72 -17.05 5.65
C GLU A 55 5.15 -15.60 5.75
N LEU A 56 6.20 -15.33 6.53
CA LEU A 56 6.75 -13.98 6.70
C LEU A 56 7.48 -13.50 5.43
N GLY A 57 7.66 -12.20 5.32
CA GLY A 57 8.34 -11.57 4.20
C GLY A 57 9.70 -12.20 3.87
N GLU A 58 9.93 -12.51 2.59
CA GLU A 58 11.06 -13.23 2.01
C GLU A 58 11.13 -14.75 2.41
N GLN A 59 10.11 -15.27 3.06
CA GLN A 59 9.97 -16.70 3.40
C GLN A 59 8.74 -17.33 2.76
N GLU A 60 8.04 -16.68 1.82
CA GLU A 60 6.77 -17.09 1.18
C GLU A 60 6.96 -18.24 0.15
N VAL A 61 7.74 -19.24 0.52
CA VAL A 61 8.15 -20.34 -0.39
C VAL A 61 6.98 -21.25 -0.78
N ARG A 62 6.09 -21.55 0.17
CA ARG A 62 4.90 -22.38 -0.07
C ARG A 62 3.89 -21.63 -0.91
N THR A 63 3.60 -20.39 -0.55
CA THR A 63 2.66 -19.52 -1.26
C THR A 63 3.13 -19.26 -2.69
N ALA A 64 4.40 -18.93 -2.88
CA ALA A 64 5.01 -18.77 -4.20
C ALA A 64 4.87 -20.04 -5.07
N ARG A 65 5.08 -21.21 -4.49
CA ARG A 65 4.92 -22.49 -5.21
C ARG A 65 3.46 -22.77 -5.59
N LEU A 66 2.50 -22.46 -4.70
CA LEU A 66 1.07 -22.56 -4.96
C LEU A 66 0.68 -21.67 -6.17
N VAL A 67 1.09 -20.42 -6.13
CA VAL A 67 0.85 -19.43 -7.20
C VAL A 67 1.49 -19.87 -8.51
N ALA A 68 2.78 -20.19 -8.52
CA ALA A 68 3.50 -20.60 -9.72
C ALA A 68 2.83 -21.82 -10.38
N SER A 69 2.52 -22.86 -9.59
CA SER A 69 1.83 -24.05 -10.07
C SER A 69 0.43 -23.76 -10.64
N HIS A 70 -0.30 -22.80 -10.07
CA HIS A 70 -1.58 -22.37 -10.61
C HIS A 70 -1.43 -21.67 -11.97
N LEU A 71 -0.51 -20.73 -12.08
CA LEU A 71 -0.26 -19.98 -13.32
C LEU A 71 0.27 -20.89 -14.44
N GLU A 72 1.14 -21.83 -14.14
CA GLU A 72 1.65 -22.86 -15.08
C GLU A 72 0.51 -23.71 -15.64
N LYS A 73 -0.43 -24.16 -14.79
CA LYS A 73 -1.62 -24.93 -15.23
C LYS A 73 -2.54 -24.15 -16.15
N LEU A 74 -2.57 -22.83 -16.03
CA LEU A 74 -3.31 -21.93 -16.93
C LEU A 74 -2.55 -21.67 -18.24
N GLY A 75 -1.32 -22.17 -18.38
CA GLY A 75 -0.48 -21.99 -19.57
C GLY A 75 0.11 -20.58 -19.69
N LEU A 76 0.41 -19.94 -18.58
CA LEU A 76 1.15 -18.67 -18.55
C LEU A 76 2.66 -18.93 -18.60
N GLU A 77 3.42 -17.94 -19.09
CA GLU A 77 4.87 -17.90 -18.92
C GLU A 77 5.15 -17.50 -17.46
N VAL A 78 5.85 -18.35 -16.69
CA VAL A 78 6.04 -18.12 -15.25
C VAL A 78 7.52 -17.92 -14.94
N ARG A 79 7.84 -16.87 -14.16
CA ARG A 79 9.15 -16.60 -13.57
C ARG A 79 9.00 -16.56 -12.05
N THR A 80 9.79 -17.35 -11.35
CA THR A 80 9.84 -17.43 -9.88
C THR A 80 11.14 -16.86 -9.34
N GLY A 81 11.17 -16.54 -8.05
CA GLY A 81 12.36 -16.04 -7.38
C GLY A 81 12.68 -14.57 -7.69
N VAL A 82 11.71 -13.79 -8.16
CA VAL A 82 11.86 -12.36 -8.42
C VAL A 82 11.70 -11.59 -7.10
N GLY A 83 12.71 -10.86 -6.67
CA GLY A 83 12.73 -10.28 -5.32
C GLY A 83 12.74 -11.37 -4.24
N ARG A 84 13.49 -12.46 -4.46
CA ARG A 84 13.65 -13.70 -3.65
C ARG A 84 12.51 -14.70 -3.81
N THR A 85 11.30 -14.45 -3.33
CA THR A 85 10.18 -15.40 -3.34
C THR A 85 9.06 -15.00 -4.30
N GLY A 86 9.12 -13.83 -4.92
CA GLY A 86 8.08 -13.35 -5.81
C GLY A 86 7.88 -14.20 -7.06
N VAL A 87 6.66 -14.14 -7.60
CA VAL A 87 6.24 -14.89 -8.79
C VAL A 87 5.63 -13.94 -9.81
N VAL A 88 6.05 -14.08 -11.06
CA VAL A 88 5.53 -13.28 -12.17
C VAL A 88 4.97 -14.22 -13.23
N GLY A 89 3.70 -14.02 -13.57
CA GLY A 89 3.03 -14.71 -14.68
C GLY A 89 2.74 -13.78 -15.84
N VAL A 90 2.96 -14.25 -17.08
CA VAL A 90 2.66 -13.46 -18.26
C VAL A 90 1.62 -14.20 -19.12
N LEU A 91 0.47 -13.57 -19.31
CA LEU A 91 -0.60 -14.01 -20.19
C LEU A 91 -0.58 -13.17 -21.46
N ARG A 92 -0.18 -13.77 -22.59
CA ARG A 92 -0.28 -13.09 -23.89
C ARG A 92 -1.65 -13.34 -24.47
N GLY A 93 -2.38 -12.27 -24.78
CA GLY A 93 -3.64 -12.32 -25.52
C GLY A 93 -3.43 -12.78 -26.98
N ALA A 94 -4.54 -13.07 -27.65
CA ALA A 94 -4.52 -13.49 -29.07
C ALA A 94 -4.25 -12.34 -30.04
N HIS A 95 -4.43 -11.10 -29.61
CA HIS A 95 -4.26 -9.91 -30.43
C HIS A 95 -3.14 -9.02 -29.88
N PRO A 96 -2.37 -8.34 -30.75
CA PRO A 96 -1.35 -7.39 -30.30
C PRO A 96 -2.00 -6.21 -29.54
N GLY A 97 -1.29 -5.61 -28.59
CA GLY A 97 -1.77 -4.49 -27.80
C GLY A 97 -0.80 -4.11 -26.69
N ARG A 98 -1.28 -3.32 -25.75
CA ARG A 98 -0.56 -2.83 -24.58
C ARG A 98 -0.24 -3.95 -23.59
N THR A 99 0.57 -3.61 -22.60
CA THR A 99 0.83 -4.49 -21.47
C THR A 99 0.28 -3.85 -20.19
N VAL A 100 -0.47 -4.60 -19.40
CA VAL A 100 -0.94 -4.19 -18.08
C VAL A 100 -0.43 -5.13 -17.01
N ALA A 101 -0.04 -4.60 -15.86
CA ALA A 101 0.31 -5.40 -14.70
C ALA A 101 -0.81 -5.36 -13.65
N LEU A 102 -1.06 -6.49 -13.02
CA LEU A 102 -1.91 -6.66 -11.84
C LEU A 102 -1.03 -7.16 -10.70
N ARG A 103 -1.07 -6.52 -9.53
CA ARG A 103 -0.23 -6.85 -8.37
C ARG A 103 -1.05 -7.35 -7.19
N ALA A 104 -0.51 -8.34 -6.51
CA ALA A 104 -0.89 -8.74 -5.15
C ALA A 104 0.36 -9.06 -4.34
N ASP A 105 0.38 -8.67 -3.08
CA ASP A 105 1.35 -9.07 -2.09
C ASP A 105 1.03 -10.46 -1.51
N MET A 106 2.04 -11.13 -0.91
CA MET A 106 1.92 -12.52 -0.46
C MET A 106 2.31 -12.73 1.01
N ASP A 107 3.02 -11.81 1.61
CA ASP A 107 3.62 -11.98 2.93
C ASP A 107 2.63 -11.82 4.09
N ALA A 108 2.99 -12.40 5.24
CA ALA A 108 2.25 -12.33 6.48
C ALA A 108 3.07 -11.62 7.57
N LEU A 109 2.41 -11.34 8.69
CA LEU A 109 2.92 -10.54 9.80
C LEU A 109 3.28 -11.39 11.02
N PRO A 110 4.23 -10.91 11.88
CA PRO A 110 4.56 -11.53 13.16
C PRO A 110 3.46 -11.23 14.21
N VAL A 111 2.25 -11.71 13.94
CA VAL A 111 1.05 -11.50 14.77
C VAL A 111 0.49 -12.83 15.19
N LYS A 112 0.05 -12.94 16.45
CA LYS A 112 -0.60 -14.13 16.98
C LYS A 112 -2.10 -14.08 16.64
N GLU A 113 -2.56 -15.07 15.88
CA GLU A 113 -3.98 -15.19 15.56
C GLU A 113 -4.80 -15.71 16.74
N PRO A 114 -6.00 -15.12 17.04
CA PRO A 114 -6.94 -15.65 18.02
C PRO A 114 -7.49 -17.01 17.60
N GLU A 115 -7.80 -17.86 18.58
CA GLU A 115 -8.50 -19.12 18.32
C GLU A 115 -9.95 -18.89 17.89
N GLY A 116 -10.50 -19.79 17.09
CA GLY A 116 -11.93 -19.81 16.77
C GLY A 116 -12.27 -19.93 15.29
N LEU A 117 -11.37 -19.56 14.38
CA LEU A 117 -11.56 -19.80 12.94
C LEU A 117 -11.18 -21.23 12.57
N PRO A 118 -11.98 -21.93 11.72
CA PRO A 118 -11.66 -23.30 11.29
C PRO A 118 -10.33 -23.42 10.52
N PHE A 119 -9.86 -22.31 9.94
CA PHE A 119 -8.63 -22.16 9.18
C PHE A 119 -7.64 -21.20 9.85
N ALA A 120 -7.77 -20.96 11.16
CA ALA A 120 -6.84 -20.11 11.90
C ALA A 120 -5.39 -20.63 11.76
N SER A 121 -4.46 -19.70 11.66
CA SER A 121 -3.03 -19.99 11.64
C SER A 121 -2.55 -20.56 12.97
N LYS A 122 -1.68 -21.55 12.87
CA LYS A 122 -0.83 -22.06 13.96
C LYS A 122 0.64 -22.00 13.58
N ALA A 123 0.94 -21.27 12.51
CA ALA A 123 2.27 -21.15 11.98
C ALA A 123 3.18 -20.35 12.92
N ARG A 124 4.44 -20.75 12.95
CA ARG A 124 5.52 -20.01 13.60
C ARG A 124 6.63 -19.77 12.59
N GLY A 125 7.28 -18.63 12.69
CA GLY A 125 8.36 -18.23 11.78
C GLY A 125 9.47 -17.50 12.53
N MET A 126 10.62 -17.37 11.86
CA MET A 126 11.75 -16.59 12.36
C MET A 126 11.62 -15.16 11.85
N TYR A 127 11.51 -14.21 12.77
CA TYR A 127 11.46 -12.76 12.49
C TYR A 127 12.63 -12.08 13.19
N HIS A 128 13.61 -11.59 12.43
CA HIS A 128 14.83 -10.96 12.94
C HIS A 128 15.51 -11.79 14.05
N GLY A 129 15.66 -13.11 13.80
CA GLY A 129 16.30 -14.05 14.73
C GLY A 129 15.44 -14.48 15.92
N THR A 130 14.21 -14.04 16.03
CA THR A 130 13.27 -14.44 17.09
C THR A 130 12.12 -15.25 16.50
N GLU A 131 11.77 -16.37 17.17
CA GLU A 131 10.61 -17.18 16.76
C GLU A 131 9.31 -16.49 17.21
N VAL A 132 8.38 -16.28 16.26
CA VAL A 132 7.11 -15.56 16.46
C VAL A 132 5.94 -16.39 15.93
N ASP A 133 4.72 -16.11 16.41
CA ASP A 133 3.49 -16.55 15.76
C ASP A 133 3.28 -15.72 14.49
N VAL A 134 2.66 -16.33 13.46
CA VAL A 134 2.48 -15.69 12.15
C VAL A 134 1.02 -15.71 11.72
N MET A 135 0.51 -14.58 11.22
CA MET A 135 -0.87 -14.41 10.77
C MET A 135 -0.95 -13.49 9.55
N HIS A 136 -1.84 -13.78 8.61
CA HIS A 136 -2.25 -12.81 7.59
C HIS A 136 -3.17 -11.74 8.20
N ALA A 137 -2.59 -10.78 8.93
CA ALA A 137 -3.31 -9.71 9.59
C ALA A 137 -3.45 -8.43 8.73
N CYS A 138 -2.97 -8.45 7.47
CA CYS A 138 -3.14 -7.37 6.50
C CYS A 138 -4.05 -7.73 5.30
N GLY A 139 -4.34 -9.02 5.11
CA GLY A 139 -5.24 -9.48 4.04
C GLY A 139 -4.52 -9.89 2.75
N HIS A 140 -3.21 -10.09 2.76
CA HIS A 140 -2.43 -10.50 1.59
C HIS A 140 -2.80 -11.91 1.10
N ASP A 141 -3.34 -12.77 1.96
CA ASP A 141 -4.00 -14.02 1.58
C ASP A 141 -5.20 -13.79 0.65
N ALA A 142 -5.99 -12.76 0.92
CA ALA A 142 -7.11 -12.34 0.08
C ALA A 142 -6.62 -11.73 -1.25
N HIS A 143 -5.61 -10.85 -1.20
CA HIS A 143 -5.02 -10.23 -2.40
C HIS A 143 -4.46 -11.29 -3.36
N THR A 144 -3.63 -12.20 -2.84
CA THR A 144 -3.09 -13.33 -3.60
C THR A 144 -4.20 -14.18 -4.22
N ALA A 145 -5.23 -14.55 -3.45
CA ALA A 145 -6.35 -15.35 -3.94
C ALA A 145 -7.18 -14.62 -5.02
N MET A 146 -7.44 -13.32 -4.86
CA MET A 146 -8.13 -12.50 -5.85
C MET A 146 -7.35 -12.44 -7.17
N LEU A 147 -6.03 -12.27 -7.12
CA LEU A 147 -5.18 -12.23 -8.31
C LEU A 147 -5.06 -13.61 -8.99
N MET A 148 -5.02 -14.71 -8.22
CA MET A 148 -5.10 -16.07 -8.78
C MET A 148 -6.43 -16.30 -9.52
N ALA A 149 -7.56 -15.83 -8.96
CA ALA A 149 -8.86 -15.91 -9.60
C ALA A 149 -8.92 -15.07 -10.88
N ALA A 150 -8.42 -13.83 -10.84
CA ALA A 150 -8.32 -12.97 -12.02
C ALA A 150 -7.46 -13.61 -13.12
N ALA A 151 -6.37 -14.29 -12.77
CA ALA A 151 -5.55 -15.02 -13.73
C ALA A 151 -6.32 -16.17 -14.40
N GLU A 152 -7.10 -16.95 -13.65
CA GLU A 152 -7.93 -18.03 -14.20
C GLU A 152 -9.00 -17.47 -15.15
N VAL A 153 -9.70 -16.41 -14.76
CA VAL A 153 -10.74 -15.76 -15.57
C VAL A 153 -10.14 -15.18 -16.87
N LEU A 154 -9.05 -14.42 -16.76
CA LEU A 154 -8.42 -13.80 -17.93
C LEU A 154 -7.79 -14.83 -18.87
N ALA A 155 -7.24 -15.93 -18.36
CA ALA A 155 -6.79 -17.06 -19.18
C ALA A 155 -7.94 -17.70 -19.95
N GLY A 156 -9.15 -17.77 -19.36
CA GLY A 156 -10.37 -18.30 -20.00
C GLY A 156 -10.92 -17.45 -21.16
N VAL A 157 -10.50 -16.19 -21.25
CA VAL A 157 -10.90 -15.26 -22.31
C VAL A 157 -9.71 -14.78 -23.16
N ARG A 158 -8.57 -15.50 -23.11
CA ARG A 158 -7.31 -15.19 -23.82
C ARG A 158 -7.50 -14.86 -25.31
N ASP A 159 -8.41 -15.56 -25.96
CA ASP A 159 -8.75 -15.39 -27.39
C ASP A 159 -9.38 -14.02 -27.70
N GLN A 160 -9.90 -13.32 -26.71
CA GLN A 160 -10.53 -12.00 -26.82
C GLN A 160 -9.65 -10.87 -26.26
N LEU A 161 -8.46 -11.20 -25.70
CA LEU A 161 -7.56 -10.19 -25.13
C LEU A 161 -6.67 -9.57 -26.19
N HIS A 162 -6.60 -8.25 -26.16
CA HIS A 162 -5.64 -7.44 -26.92
C HIS A 162 -4.44 -7.08 -26.01
N GLY A 163 -3.22 -7.51 -26.38
CA GLY A 163 -2.02 -7.24 -25.60
C GLY A 163 -1.70 -8.30 -24.55
N THR A 164 -1.10 -7.87 -23.44
CA THR A 164 -0.50 -8.78 -22.46
C THR A 164 -0.90 -8.39 -21.04
N VAL A 165 -1.21 -9.38 -20.20
CA VAL A 165 -1.41 -9.19 -18.77
C VAL A 165 -0.23 -9.79 -18.01
N MET A 166 0.42 -8.99 -17.17
CA MET A 166 1.47 -9.41 -16.24
C MET A 166 0.85 -9.53 -14.85
N PHE A 167 0.94 -10.71 -14.24
CA PHE A 167 0.52 -10.96 -12.87
C PHE A 167 1.74 -10.91 -11.98
N VAL A 168 1.78 -9.97 -11.03
CA VAL A 168 2.90 -9.75 -10.12
C VAL A 168 2.47 -10.16 -8.72
N PHE A 169 2.94 -11.31 -8.26
CA PHE A 169 2.77 -11.77 -6.89
C PHE A 169 4.02 -11.39 -6.12
N GLN A 170 3.88 -10.36 -5.31
CA GLN A 170 4.99 -9.68 -4.66
C GLN A 170 5.25 -10.26 -3.27
N PRO A 171 6.52 -10.52 -2.89
CA PRO A 171 6.91 -10.88 -1.53
C PRO A 171 7.13 -9.62 -0.68
N ALA A 172 7.19 -9.80 0.64
CA ALA A 172 7.79 -8.88 1.61
C ALA A 172 7.34 -7.40 1.48
N GLU A 173 6.04 -7.14 1.29
CA GLU A 173 5.49 -5.77 1.31
C GLU A 173 5.71 -5.13 2.67
N GLU A 174 5.47 -5.88 3.74
CA GLU A 174 5.61 -5.47 5.14
C GLU A 174 7.07 -5.37 5.61
N GLY A 175 7.99 -5.78 4.75
CA GLY A 175 9.42 -5.77 5.00
C GLY A 175 10.07 -7.15 5.06
N SER A 176 11.40 -7.16 5.05
CA SER A 176 12.17 -8.39 5.22
C SER A 176 12.03 -8.94 6.64
N SER A 177 11.78 -10.23 6.79
CA SER A 177 11.86 -10.93 8.07
C SER A 177 13.27 -11.39 8.41
N LEU A 178 14.18 -11.29 7.44
CA LEU A 178 15.56 -11.78 7.53
C LEU A 178 16.57 -10.68 7.85
N VAL A 179 16.30 -9.45 7.39
CA VAL A 179 17.22 -8.29 7.46
C VAL A 179 16.51 -7.11 8.11
N MET A 180 17.20 -6.42 9.02
CA MET A 180 16.68 -5.21 9.67
C MET A 180 16.64 -4.02 8.70
N PRO A 181 15.66 -3.11 8.83
CA PRO A 181 15.71 -1.83 8.13
C PRO A 181 17.03 -1.10 8.41
N GLY A 182 17.64 -0.52 7.37
CA GLY A 182 18.94 0.20 7.49
C GLY A 182 20.19 -0.66 7.26
N GLU A 183 20.06 -1.98 7.11
CA GLU A 183 21.19 -2.87 6.82
C GLU A 183 21.55 -2.98 5.32
N GLY A 184 21.00 -2.06 4.50
CA GLY A 184 21.38 -1.91 3.08
C GLY A 184 20.79 -2.93 2.11
N ALA A 185 19.90 -3.83 2.57
CA ALA A 185 19.19 -4.77 1.71
C ALA A 185 17.88 -4.18 1.21
N SER A 186 17.53 -4.48 -0.04
CA SER A 186 16.21 -4.21 -0.61
C SER A 186 15.30 -5.41 -0.44
N TRP A 187 14.02 -5.17 -0.26
CA TRP A 187 12.97 -6.19 -0.20
C TRP A 187 11.73 -5.74 -0.99
N GLY A 188 10.73 -6.59 -1.10
CA GLY A 188 9.43 -6.27 -1.66
C GLY A 188 9.49 -5.79 -3.12
N ALA A 189 8.71 -4.76 -3.41
CA ALA A 189 8.63 -4.15 -4.74
C ALA A 189 9.99 -3.66 -5.25
N LYS A 190 10.80 -3.05 -4.36
CA LYS A 190 12.14 -2.55 -4.72
C LYS A 190 13.06 -3.69 -5.14
N ALA A 191 13.11 -4.79 -4.39
CA ALA A 191 13.92 -5.95 -4.74
C ALA A 191 13.46 -6.59 -6.06
N MET A 192 12.14 -6.66 -6.32
CA MET A 192 11.64 -7.15 -7.60
C MET A 192 12.10 -6.29 -8.79
N LEU A 193 12.10 -4.96 -8.63
CA LEU A 193 12.60 -4.05 -9.67
C LEU A 193 14.11 -4.20 -9.89
N GLU A 194 14.88 -4.31 -8.81
CA GLU A 194 16.34 -4.55 -8.87
C GLU A 194 16.67 -5.90 -9.54
N ASP A 195 15.81 -6.92 -9.37
CA ASP A 195 15.89 -8.21 -10.07
C ASP A 195 15.36 -8.17 -11.52
N GLY A 196 15.12 -6.98 -12.06
CA GLY A 196 14.73 -6.77 -13.46
C GLY A 196 13.29 -7.18 -13.76
N LEU A 197 12.35 -6.88 -12.86
CA LEU A 197 10.93 -7.16 -13.09
C LEU A 197 10.43 -6.58 -14.42
N PHE A 198 10.82 -5.36 -14.74
CA PHE A 198 10.38 -4.63 -15.92
C PHE A 198 11.40 -4.57 -17.07
N ASP A 199 12.53 -5.27 -16.97
CA ASP A 199 13.61 -5.18 -17.97
C ASP A 199 13.21 -5.78 -19.32
N THR A 200 12.48 -6.89 -19.31
CA THR A 200 12.09 -7.60 -20.54
C THR A 200 10.68 -7.25 -21.02
N LEU A 201 9.81 -6.84 -20.11
CA LEU A 201 8.43 -6.48 -20.40
C LEU A 201 8.00 -5.39 -19.41
N LYS A 202 8.09 -4.12 -19.80
CA LYS A 202 7.62 -3.00 -19.00
C LYS A 202 6.14 -2.77 -19.26
N PRO A 203 5.25 -2.81 -18.25
CA PRO A 203 3.83 -2.57 -18.46
C PRO A 203 3.55 -1.07 -18.71
N ASP A 204 2.46 -0.79 -19.42
CA ASP A 204 1.98 0.58 -19.66
C ASP A 204 1.19 1.13 -18.46
N ALA A 205 0.72 0.26 -17.59
CA ALA A 205 0.09 0.60 -16.31
C ALA A 205 0.14 -0.59 -15.34
N ILE A 206 0.00 -0.30 -14.04
CA ILE A 206 -0.10 -1.31 -12.97
C ILE A 206 -1.27 -1.03 -12.05
N PHE A 207 -2.03 -2.07 -11.69
CA PHE A 207 -3.18 -2.01 -10.79
C PHE A 207 -2.95 -2.88 -9.56
N ALA A 208 -3.39 -2.40 -8.39
CA ALA A 208 -3.45 -3.19 -7.17
C ALA A 208 -4.75 -2.91 -6.40
N ILE A 209 -5.24 -3.91 -5.67
CA ILE A 209 -6.40 -3.80 -4.77
C ILE A 209 -5.98 -4.29 -3.39
N HIS A 210 -6.25 -3.47 -2.37
CA HIS A 210 -5.96 -3.78 -0.98
C HIS A 210 -7.24 -3.85 -0.16
N VAL A 211 -7.44 -4.91 0.61
CA VAL A 211 -8.59 -5.06 1.51
C VAL A 211 -8.40 -4.24 2.79
N MET A 212 -9.44 -3.54 3.20
CA MET A 212 -9.44 -2.74 4.43
C MET A 212 -10.77 -2.90 5.17
N PRO A 213 -10.84 -2.58 6.47
CA PRO A 213 -12.13 -2.36 7.11
C PRO A 213 -12.94 -1.31 6.34
N GLY A 214 -14.18 -1.63 6.03
CA GLY A 214 -15.06 -0.80 5.22
C GLY A 214 -16.32 -1.57 4.85
N GLU A 215 -17.27 -0.93 4.17
CA GLU A 215 -18.50 -1.59 3.70
C GLU A 215 -18.16 -2.76 2.76
N PRO A 216 -18.69 -3.95 3.00
CA PRO A 216 -18.36 -5.14 2.22
C PRO A 216 -18.61 -4.94 0.72
N GLY A 217 -17.55 -5.13 -0.08
CA GLY A 217 -17.63 -5.01 -1.53
C GLY A 217 -17.64 -3.56 -2.07
N GLU A 218 -17.46 -2.55 -1.21
CA GLU A 218 -17.24 -1.18 -1.65
C GLU A 218 -15.81 -1.01 -2.17
N LEU A 219 -15.66 -0.43 -3.37
CA LEU A 219 -14.37 0.00 -3.89
C LEU A 219 -14.17 1.49 -3.63
N SER A 220 -13.02 1.84 -3.10
CA SER A 220 -12.68 3.25 -2.91
C SER A 220 -11.29 3.58 -3.46
N TRP A 221 -11.17 4.75 -4.05
CA TRP A 221 -9.92 5.26 -4.63
C TRP A 221 -9.91 6.79 -4.61
N ARG A 222 -8.77 7.36 -4.90
CA ARG A 222 -8.60 8.79 -5.10
C ARG A 222 -7.54 9.06 -6.14
N SER A 223 -7.58 10.23 -6.76
CA SER A 223 -6.55 10.74 -7.64
C SER A 223 -5.40 11.33 -6.82
N GLY A 224 -4.18 11.22 -7.33
CA GLY A 224 -3.00 11.74 -6.65
C GLY A 224 -2.55 10.89 -5.46
N ALA A 225 -2.08 11.54 -4.40
CA ALA A 225 -1.56 10.85 -3.22
C ALA A 225 -2.62 9.97 -2.54
N THR A 226 -2.31 8.68 -2.36
CA THR A 226 -3.26 7.66 -1.88
C THR A 226 -2.81 7.04 -0.56
N THR A 227 -1.51 6.83 -0.35
CA THR A 227 -0.92 6.36 0.92
C THR A 227 0.12 7.36 1.42
N ALA A 228 0.54 7.26 2.68
CA ALA A 228 1.61 8.11 3.22
C ALA A 228 2.98 7.67 2.69
N ALA A 229 3.87 8.65 2.47
CA ALA A 229 5.31 8.37 2.49
C ALA A 229 5.75 8.06 3.93
N SER A 230 6.76 7.22 4.07
CA SER A 230 7.34 6.83 5.36
C SER A 230 8.83 7.13 5.38
N ASP A 231 9.28 7.80 6.46
CA ASP A 231 10.69 7.93 6.79
C ASP A 231 10.92 7.40 8.21
N MET A 232 12.03 6.70 8.41
CA MET A 232 12.56 6.40 9.75
C MET A 232 13.33 7.60 10.26
N LEU A 233 13.14 7.94 11.52
CA LEU A 233 13.77 9.07 12.19
C LEU A 233 14.62 8.58 13.35
N GLY A 234 15.90 8.97 13.36
CA GLY A 234 16.80 8.82 14.50
C GLY A 234 17.31 10.18 14.95
N ILE A 235 17.34 10.44 16.24
CA ILE A 235 17.94 11.65 16.83
C ILE A 235 18.80 11.24 18.03
N THR A 236 20.09 11.57 17.97
CA THR A 236 21.02 11.40 19.10
C THR A 236 21.38 12.77 19.66
N VAL A 237 21.09 12.97 20.93
CA VAL A 237 21.43 14.21 21.66
C VAL A 237 22.65 13.94 22.51
N GLN A 238 23.73 14.64 22.25
CA GLN A 238 25.02 14.56 22.96
C GLN A 238 25.16 15.72 23.95
N GLY A 239 25.34 15.40 25.20
CA GLY A 239 25.65 16.33 26.25
C GLY A 239 26.98 16.00 26.95
N SER A 240 27.05 16.19 28.24
CA SER A 240 28.20 15.77 29.06
C SER A 240 27.74 15.20 30.40
N GLN A 241 28.24 13.99 30.73
CA GLN A 241 27.86 13.26 31.90
C GLN A 241 28.35 13.97 33.19
N GLY A 242 27.55 13.86 34.25
CA GLY A 242 27.96 14.34 35.55
C GLY A 242 26.97 14.11 36.69
N HIS A 243 27.22 14.75 37.84
CA HIS A 243 26.41 14.57 39.03
C HIS A 243 25.10 15.35 38.93
N GLY A 244 23.96 14.67 39.00
CA GLY A 244 22.62 15.27 38.86
C GLY A 244 22.31 16.42 39.83
N GLY A 245 22.97 16.47 41.02
CA GLY A 245 22.89 17.57 41.97
C GLY A 245 23.80 18.76 41.64
N MET A 246 24.65 18.68 40.60
CA MET A 246 25.59 19.72 40.17
C MET A 246 25.45 20.00 38.66
N PRO A 247 24.24 20.33 38.15
CA PRO A 247 23.96 20.43 36.72
C PRO A 247 24.76 21.53 36.01
N TRP A 248 25.23 22.55 36.75
CA TRP A 248 26.08 23.62 36.21
C TRP A 248 27.46 23.17 35.72
N ASN A 249 27.88 21.94 36.08
CA ASN A 249 29.13 21.31 35.61
C ASN A 249 28.91 20.35 34.44
N THR A 250 27.70 20.28 33.90
CA THR A 250 27.30 19.31 32.86
C THR A 250 26.53 20.01 31.74
N VAL A 251 26.33 19.31 30.65
CA VAL A 251 25.35 19.64 29.62
C VAL A 251 24.31 18.52 29.64
N ASP A 252 23.09 18.84 30.03
CA ASP A 252 22.05 17.83 30.21
C ASP A 252 21.30 17.49 28.93
N PRO A 253 21.57 16.32 28.31
CA PRO A 253 20.91 15.92 27.08
C PRO A 253 19.45 15.48 27.31
N VAL A 254 19.05 15.11 28.54
CA VAL A 254 17.67 14.73 28.86
C VAL A 254 16.76 15.96 28.81
N VAL A 255 17.19 17.08 29.36
CA VAL A 255 16.44 18.34 29.28
C VAL A 255 16.37 18.84 27.85
N ALA A 256 17.50 18.80 27.11
CA ALA A 256 17.52 19.16 25.68
C ALA A 256 16.58 18.27 24.84
N THR A 257 16.54 16.95 25.08
CA THR A 257 15.62 16.01 24.46
C THR A 257 14.16 16.38 24.69
N GLY A 258 13.76 16.71 25.91
CA GLY A 258 12.39 17.15 26.20
C GLY A 258 11.98 18.40 25.38
N GLN A 259 12.90 19.34 25.22
CA GLN A 259 12.68 20.54 24.38
C GLN A 259 12.62 20.20 22.90
N ILE A 260 13.46 19.28 22.41
CA ILE A 260 13.46 18.83 21.03
C ILE A 260 12.12 18.15 20.69
N ILE A 261 11.64 17.23 21.56
CA ILE A 261 10.33 16.55 21.33
C ILE A 261 9.22 17.57 21.14
N GLY A 262 9.11 18.59 22.00
CA GLY A 262 8.12 19.67 21.84
C GLY A 262 8.37 20.54 20.63
N GLY A 263 9.63 20.87 20.36
CA GLY A 263 10.05 21.74 19.26
C GLY A 263 9.78 21.15 17.87
N VAL A 264 10.08 19.87 17.65
CA VAL A 264 9.86 19.21 16.35
C VAL A 264 8.37 19.10 16.00
N GLN A 265 7.46 19.05 16.99
CA GLN A 265 6.03 19.10 16.71
C GLN A 265 5.60 20.44 16.09
N THR A 266 6.34 21.53 16.34
CA THR A 266 6.06 22.83 15.72
C THR A 266 6.40 22.87 14.22
N VAL A 267 7.21 21.94 13.74
CA VAL A 267 7.48 21.78 12.29
C VAL A 267 6.18 21.44 11.57
N VAL A 268 5.41 20.47 12.09
CA VAL A 268 4.10 20.14 11.52
C VAL A 268 3.10 21.29 11.74
N SER A 269 2.94 21.76 12.96
CA SER A 269 1.86 22.68 13.30
C SER A 269 2.09 24.13 12.83
N ARG A 270 3.34 24.55 12.51
CA ARG A 270 3.70 25.95 12.20
C ARG A 270 4.51 26.14 10.92
N LYS A 271 5.07 25.07 10.34
CA LYS A 271 5.92 25.12 9.15
C LYS A 271 5.29 24.40 7.95
N ALA A 272 4.78 23.19 8.16
CA ALA A 272 4.13 22.45 7.07
C ALA A 272 2.82 23.13 6.63
N ASN A 273 2.58 23.14 5.31
CA ASN A 273 1.32 23.62 4.75
C ASN A 273 0.26 22.49 4.83
N LEU A 274 -0.38 22.38 6.01
CA LEU A 274 -1.39 21.34 6.26
C LEU A 274 -2.67 21.53 5.41
N ALA A 275 -2.90 22.71 4.85
CA ALA A 275 -3.99 22.92 3.88
C ALA A 275 -3.69 22.27 2.52
N ARG A 276 -2.41 22.05 2.20
CA ARG A 276 -1.98 21.35 1.00
C ARG A 276 -1.91 19.84 1.21
N SER A 277 -1.31 19.41 2.31
CA SER A 277 -1.07 17.99 2.57
C SER A 277 -0.86 17.74 4.08
N PRO A 278 -1.44 16.69 4.64
CA PRO A 278 -1.15 16.27 6.01
C PRO A 278 0.33 15.92 6.20
N ALA A 279 0.80 16.06 7.45
CA ALA A 279 2.11 15.58 7.88
C ALA A 279 2.05 15.15 9.34
N VAL A 280 2.80 14.10 9.70
CA VAL A 280 2.90 13.60 11.07
C VAL A 280 4.36 13.32 11.40
N ILE A 281 4.82 13.78 12.57
CA ILE A 281 6.10 13.41 13.17
C ILE A 281 5.79 12.69 14.47
N THR A 282 6.28 11.46 14.61
CA THR A 282 6.13 10.68 15.83
C THR A 282 7.51 10.37 16.40
N ILE A 283 7.72 10.66 17.69
CA ILE A 283 8.83 10.11 18.45
C ILE A 283 8.28 8.89 19.18
N GLY A 284 8.71 7.70 18.77
CA GLY A 284 8.20 6.43 19.27
C GLY A 284 8.97 5.88 20.45
N SER A 285 10.27 6.22 20.59
CA SER A 285 11.08 5.81 21.71
C SER A 285 12.09 6.87 22.14
N VAL A 286 12.46 6.84 23.42
CA VAL A 286 13.50 7.68 24.03
C VAL A 286 14.31 6.82 24.97
N HIS A 287 15.61 6.75 24.78
CA HIS A 287 16.52 5.96 25.59
C HIS A 287 17.70 6.80 26.08
N GLY A 288 17.98 6.76 27.38
CA GLY A 288 19.12 7.45 27.99
C GLY A 288 19.09 7.44 29.51
N GLY A 289 20.26 7.51 30.10
CA GLY A 289 20.44 7.51 31.56
C GLY A 289 20.45 6.12 32.19
N THR A 290 21.20 5.98 33.28
CA THR A 290 21.39 4.73 34.05
C THR A 290 21.00 4.85 35.52
N GLY A 291 20.82 6.07 36.03
CA GLY A 291 20.48 6.29 37.43
C GLY A 291 19.93 7.69 37.68
N PRO A 292 19.11 7.86 38.75
CA PRO A 292 18.37 9.11 39.01
C PRO A 292 19.25 10.30 39.39
N ASN A 293 20.50 10.09 39.81
CA ASN A 293 21.43 11.11 40.24
C ASN A 293 22.60 11.31 39.25
N ILE A 294 22.49 10.80 38.02
CA ILE A 294 23.52 10.88 36.97
C ILE A 294 22.90 11.55 35.77
N VAL A 295 23.43 12.68 35.32
CA VAL A 295 23.17 13.25 34.01
C VAL A 295 23.89 12.36 32.99
N PRO A 296 23.21 11.76 32.02
CA PRO A 296 23.87 10.91 31.03
C PRO A 296 24.70 11.71 30.02
N GLU A 297 25.55 11.02 29.28
CA GLU A 297 26.31 11.63 28.20
C GLU A 297 25.45 11.79 26.93
N THR A 298 24.58 10.80 26.64
CA THR A 298 23.74 10.75 25.45
C THR A 298 22.30 10.38 25.76
N VAL A 299 21.39 10.85 24.91
CA VAL A 299 20.01 10.37 24.78
C VAL A 299 19.71 10.09 23.32
N GLU A 300 19.12 8.94 23.04
CA GLU A 300 18.71 8.52 21.70
C GLU A 300 17.19 8.49 21.58
N MET A 301 16.70 8.93 20.43
CA MET A 301 15.28 8.89 20.08
C MET A 301 15.12 8.21 18.73
N THR A 302 14.06 7.41 18.58
CA THR A 302 13.63 6.90 17.28
C THR A 302 12.17 7.27 17.00
N GLY A 303 11.83 7.38 15.72
CA GLY A 303 10.50 7.77 15.34
C GLY A 303 10.22 7.60 13.86
N THR A 304 9.12 8.19 13.40
CA THR A 304 8.72 8.16 11.98
C THR A 304 8.22 9.52 11.51
N ILE A 305 8.34 9.76 10.19
CA ILE A 305 7.72 10.89 9.52
C ILE A 305 6.76 10.34 8.48
N ARG A 306 5.51 10.86 8.45
CA ARG A 306 4.49 10.53 7.44
C ARG A 306 4.11 11.79 6.69
N THR A 307 4.10 11.72 5.37
CA THR A 307 3.73 12.84 4.48
C THR A 307 3.09 12.30 3.21
N TYR A 308 2.40 13.15 2.43
CA TYR A 308 1.71 12.74 1.20
C TYR A 308 2.13 13.56 -0.02
N ASP A 309 2.78 14.69 0.18
CA ASP A 309 3.29 15.57 -0.88
C ASP A 309 4.82 15.63 -0.81
N PRO A 310 5.54 15.40 -1.92
CA PRO A 310 7.00 15.40 -1.92
C PRO A 310 7.62 16.73 -1.46
N GLY A 311 7.01 17.87 -1.80
CA GLY A 311 7.50 19.18 -1.38
C GLY A 311 7.33 19.41 0.12
N VAL A 312 6.20 18.96 0.69
CA VAL A 312 5.97 18.97 2.15
C VAL A 312 6.93 18.04 2.86
N ARG A 313 7.19 16.84 2.29
CA ARG A 313 8.17 15.87 2.83
C ARG A 313 9.55 16.48 2.97
N GLU A 314 10.07 17.09 1.92
CA GLU A 314 11.37 17.75 1.92
C GLU A 314 11.43 18.95 2.88
N GLN A 315 10.36 19.73 2.95
CA GLN A 315 10.27 20.83 3.90
C GLN A 315 10.30 20.33 5.35
N VAL A 316 9.49 19.32 5.67
CA VAL A 316 9.42 18.74 7.03
C VAL A 316 10.77 18.19 7.45
N ARG A 317 11.45 17.42 6.58
CA ARG A 317 12.78 16.87 6.84
C ARG A 317 13.80 17.98 7.18
N ARG A 318 13.93 19.00 6.31
CA ARG A 318 14.85 20.13 6.55
C ARG A 318 14.55 20.88 7.83
N ASP A 319 13.28 21.18 8.06
CA ASP A 319 12.88 21.98 9.24
C ASP A 319 12.99 21.20 10.53
N LEU A 320 12.80 19.85 10.50
CA LEU A 320 13.01 18.96 11.64
C LEU A 320 14.49 18.94 12.05
N VAL A 321 15.39 18.68 11.11
CA VAL A 321 16.84 18.66 11.36
C VAL A 321 17.27 19.97 11.98
N ARG A 322 16.95 21.09 11.31
CA ARG A 322 17.29 22.42 11.81
C ARG A 322 16.73 22.70 13.21
N SER A 323 15.47 22.29 13.48
CA SER A 323 14.85 22.52 14.77
C SER A 323 15.55 21.73 15.88
N ALA A 324 15.84 20.45 15.66
CA ALA A 324 16.52 19.60 16.64
C ALA A 324 17.92 20.13 16.94
N GLU A 325 18.71 20.46 15.91
CA GLU A 325 20.07 20.99 16.07
C GLU A 325 20.10 22.32 16.84
N LYS A 326 19.22 23.28 16.49
CA LYS A 326 19.20 24.61 17.13
C LYS A 326 18.66 24.58 18.55
N ILE A 327 17.75 23.66 18.87
CA ILE A 327 17.29 23.46 20.25
C ILE A 327 18.42 22.87 21.10
N ALA A 328 19.13 21.83 20.59
CA ALA A 328 20.27 21.26 21.27
C ALA A 328 21.37 22.32 21.54
N GLU A 329 21.73 23.09 20.49
CA GLU A 329 22.72 24.17 20.61
C GLU A 329 22.33 25.20 21.68
N SER A 330 21.06 25.58 21.78
CA SER A 330 20.59 26.52 22.80
C SER A 330 20.74 26.00 24.25
N ALA A 331 20.80 24.68 24.42
CA ALA A 331 21.06 24.01 25.69
C ALA A 331 22.56 23.68 25.91
N GLY A 332 23.42 24.08 25.00
CA GLY A 332 24.85 23.74 25.00
C GLY A 332 25.16 22.31 24.57
N ALA A 333 24.16 21.55 24.13
CA ALA A 333 24.26 20.19 23.59
C ALA A 333 24.44 20.21 22.09
N THR A 334 24.65 19.02 21.49
CA THR A 334 24.54 18.81 20.05
C THR A 334 23.48 17.75 19.72
N ALA A 335 22.80 17.88 18.59
CA ALA A 335 21.91 16.84 18.08
C ALA A 335 22.41 16.36 16.70
N SER A 336 22.44 15.06 16.53
CA SER A 336 22.62 14.39 15.25
C SER A 336 21.30 13.79 14.83
N VAL A 337 20.85 14.10 13.61
CA VAL A 337 19.57 13.64 13.08
C VAL A 337 19.81 12.79 11.83
N SER A 338 19.31 11.55 11.86
CA SER A 338 19.23 10.67 10.69
C SER A 338 17.79 10.55 10.21
N ILE A 339 17.57 10.70 8.92
CA ILE A 339 16.27 10.46 8.29
C ILE A 339 16.50 9.51 7.12
N GLU A 340 16.01 8.29 7.28
CA GLU A 340 16.12 7.25 6.27
C GLU A 340 14.80 7.10 5.51
N PRO A 341 14.79 7.36 4.18
CA PRO A 341 13.61 7.18 3.36
C PRO A 341 13.27 5.69 3.23
N MET A 342 12.06 5.30 3.64
CA MET A 342 11.53 3.94 3.44
C MET A 342 10.70 3.89 2.16
N TYR A 343 9.51 4.46 2.18
CA TYR A 343 8.57 4.44 1.05
C TYR A 343 8.17 5.86 0.65
N SER A 344 7.89 6.04 -0.64
CA SER A 344 7.20 7.24 -1.13
C SER A 344 5.69 7.08 -0.93
N SER A 345 4.94 8.18 -1.03
CA SER A 345 3.49 8.10 -1.19
C SER A 345 3.16 7.40 -2.52
N ILE A 346 2.17 6.53 -2.54
CA ILE A 346 1.57 6.08 -3.80
C ILE A 346 0.86 7.27 -4.42
N PHE A 347 1.12 7.50 -5.70
CA PHE A 347 0.38 8.45 -6.51
C PHE A 347 -0.42 7.69 -7.56
N ASN A 348 -1.74 7.67 -7.41
CA ASN A 348 -2.63 7.23 -8.47
C ASN A 348 -2.58 8.23 -9.61
N ASP A 349 -2.27 7.75 -10.81
CA ASP A 349 -2.20 8.59 -12.01
C ASP A 349 -3.59 9.17 -12.35
N ASP A 350 -3.67 10.50 -12.47
CA ASP A 350 -4.94 11.20 -12.65
C ASP A 350 -5.69 10.78 -13.93
N ALA A 351 -4.96 10.57 -15.03
CA ALA A 351 -5.56 10.15 -16.30
C ALA A 351 -6.03 8.70 -16.23
N LEU A 352 -5.25 7.84 -15.55
CA LEU A 352 -5.62 6.45 -15.32
C LEU A 352 -6.85 6.34 -14.42
N VAL A 353 -6.92 7.14 -13.34
CA VAL A 353 -8.10 7.22 -12.47
C VAL A 353 -9.34 7.63 -13.25
N GLN A 354 -9.28 8.73 -14.01
CA GLN A 354 -10.43 9.21 -14.80
C GLN A 354 -10.93 8.15 -15.78
N ARG A 355 -10.01 7.40 -16.38
CA ARG A 355 -10.32 6.38 -17.38
C ARG A 355 -10.88 5.11 -16.76
N MET A 356 -10.38 4.70 -15.58
CA MET A 356 -10.73 3.44 -14.93
C MET A 356 -11.86 3.57 -13.89
N ALA A 357 -12.20 4.78 -13.43
CA ALA A 357 -13.28 4.99 -12.47
C ALA A 357 -14.63 4.37 -12.92
N PRO A 358 -15.11 4.53 -14.17
CA PRO A 358 -16.34 3.88 -14.60
C PRO A 358 -16.28 2.34 -14.56
N VAL A 359 -15.08 1.77 -14.75
CA VAL A 359 -14.86 0.30 -14.67
C VAL A 359 -15.01 -0.16 -13.22
N LEU A 360 -14.41 0.57 -12.27
CA LEU A 360 -14.53 0.28 -10.84
C LEU A 360 -15.98 0.41 -10.35
N GLU A 361 -16.71 1.45 -10.80
CA GLU A 361 -18.14 1.62 -10.50
C GLU A 361 -18.95 0.40 -10.98
N ARG A 362 -18.72 -0.07 -12.20
CA ARG A 362 -19.38 -1.29 -12.72
C ARG A 362 -18.94 -2.53 -11.96
N ALA A 363 -17.66 -2.67 -11.63
CA ALA A 363 -17.14 -3.81 -10.90
C ALA A 363 -17.75 -3.95 -9.50
N ALA A 364 -18.02 -2.85 -8.82
CA ALA A 364 -18.64 -2.82 -7.49
C ALA A 364 -20.17 -2.66 -7.51
N ASP A 365 -20.83 -2.77 -8.69
CA ASP A 365 -22.26 -2.59 -8.85
C ASP A 365 -22.77 -1.26 -8.25
N GLY A 366 -21.95 -0.19 -8.41
CA GLY A 366 -22.21 1.16 -7.92
C GLY A 366 -21.84 1.40 -6.45
N LYS A 367 -21.31 0.42 -5.73
CA LYS A 367 -20.82 0.60 -4.36
C LYS A 367 -19.40 1.18 -4.38
N VAL A 368 -19.30 2.49 -4.44
CA VAL A 368 -18.02 3.19 -4.56
C VAL A 368 -17.94 4.41 -3.65
N ALA A 369 -16.73 4.74 -3.20
CA ALA A 369 -16.44 5.89 -2.38
C ALA A 369 -15.13 6.56 -2.80
N THR A 370 -14.93 7.81 -2.34
CA THR A 370 -13.60 8.44 -2.39
C THR A 370 -12.79 7.95 -1.21
N ALA A 371 -11.62 7.38 -1.46
CA ALA A 371 -10.73 6.90 -0.41
C ALA A 371 -10.25 8.06 0.48
N GLU A 372 -10.27 7.86 1.79
CA GLU A 372 -9.58 8.71 2.74
C GLU A 372 -8.07 8.51 2.64
N LEU A 373 -7.28 9.40 3.23
CA LEU A 373 -5.83 9.27 3.31
C LEU A 373 -5.47 8.40 4.53
N PRO A 374 -5.10 7.12 4.34
CA PRO A 374 -4.61 6.31 5.45
C PRO A 374 -3.22 6.80 5.88
N GLY A 375 -2.90 6.71 7.16
CA GLY A 375 -1.54 6.95 7.68
C GLY A 375 -0.54 5.84 7.32
N ALA A 376 -1.00 4.77 6.68
CA ALA A 376 -0.19 3.64 6.24
C ALA A 376 0.69 4.02 5.04
N ALA A 377 1.86 3.41 4.95
CA ALA A 377 2.76 3.45 3.81
C ALA A 377 2.73 2.09 3.10
N GLU A 378 3.09 2.07 1.82
CA GLU A 378 2.97 0.89 0.97
C GLU A 378 4.07 0.94 -0.10
N ASP A 379 4.73 -0.18 -0.32
CA ASP A 379 5.88 -0.27 -1.23
C ASP A 379 5.49 -0.37 -2.71
N PHE A 380 4.19 -0.56 -3.04
CA PHE A 380 3.66 -0.36 -4.40
C PHE A 380 4.08 0.99 -4.98
N SER A 381 4.43 1.94 -4.12
CA SER A 381 4.98 3.24 -4.49
C SER A 381 6.21 3.14 -5.40
N PHE A 382 7.03 2.09 -5.28
CA PHE A 382 8.15 1.86 -6.18
C PHE A 382 7.70 1.51 -7.60
N PHE A 383 6.67 0.68 -7.74
CA PHE A 383 6.09 0.37 -9.06
C PHE A 383 5.43 1.59 -9.69
N SER A 384 4.67 2.37 -8.91
CA SER A 384 3.98 3.57 -9.42
C SER A 384 4.93 4.73 -9.76
N GLN A 385 6.20 4.67 -9.37
CA GLN A 385 7.24 5.57 -9.83
C GLN A 385 7.83 5.15 -11.19
N GLU A 386 7.73 3.88 -11.56
CA GLU A 386 8.23 3.32 -12.81
C GLU A 386 7.20 3.39 -13.94
N VAL A 387 5.91 3.20 -13.61
CA VAL A 387 4.80 3.16 -14.57
C VAL A 387 3.54 3.77 -13.95
N PRO A 388 2.59 4.31 -14.73
CA PRO A 388 1.32 4.78 -14.21
C PRO A 388 0.62 3.73 -13.36
N GLY A 389 0.30 4.06 -12.12
CA GLY A 389 -0.31 3.15 -11.14
C GLY A 389 -1.72 3.57 -10.74
N LEU A 390 -2.55 2.60 -10.41
CA LEU A 390 -3.84 2.80 -9.74
C LEU A 390 -3.99 1.80 -8.61
N TYR A 391 -4.00 2.31 -7.40
CA TYR A 391 -4.18 1.58 -6.15
C TYR A 391 -5.59 1.83 -5.62
N VAL A 392 -6.33 0.76 -5.35
CA VAL A 392 -7.74 0.78 -4.97
C VAL A 392 -7.91 0.05 -3.65
N PHE A 393 -8.77 0.56 -2.77
CA PHE A 393 -9.15 -0.13 -1.55
C PHE A 393 -10.47 -0.87 -1.73
N LEU A 394 -10.57 -2.06 -1.12
CA LEU A 394 -11.76 -2.88 -1.07
C LEU A 394 -12.24 -3.02 0.38
N GLY A 395 -13.41 -2.51 0.67
CA GLY A 395 -14.07 -2.71 1.95
C GLY A 395 -14.41 -4.19 2.18
N SER A 396 -14.00 -4.71 3.34
CA SER A 396 -14.08 -6.15 3.62
C SER A 396 -14.46 -6.49 5.07
N THR A 397 -15.14 -5.59 5.78
CA THR A 397 -15.65 -5.88 7.13
C THR A 397 -16.70 -7.00 7.07
N PRO A 398 -16.59 -8.08 7.88
CA PRO A 398 -17.56 -9.15 7.88
C PRO A 398 -18.99 -8.68 8.18
N ALA A 399 -19.98 -9.30 7.51
CA ALA A 399 -21.38 -8.97 7.70
C ALA A 399 -21.79 -9.01 9.18
N GLY A 400 -22.50 -7.97 9.64
CA GLY A 400 -22.95 -7.83 11.02
C GLY A 400 -21.96 -7.14 11.96
N GLN A 401 -20.76 -6.80 11.50
CA GLN A 401 -19.84 -5.91 12.20
C GLN A 401 -19.98 -4.48 11.66
N ASP A 402 -19.76 -3.49 12.52
CA ASP A 402 -19.73 -2.09 12.14
C ASP A 402 -18.33 -1.75 11.56
N PRO A 403 -18.21 -1.33 10.30
CA PRO A 403 -16.92 -0.95 9.70
C PRO A 403 -16.14 0.10 10.50
N ALA A 404 -16.84 1.02 11.16
CA ALA A 404 -16.22 2.09 11.95
C ALA A 404 -15.50 1.59 13.22
N THR A 405 -15.87 0.40 13.70
CA THR A 405 -15.30 -0.21 14.92
C THR A 405 -14.62 -1.55 14.66
N ALA A 406 -14.61 -2.00 13.42
CA ALA A 406 -13.91 -3.22 13.01
C ALA A 406 -12.41 -3.13 13.30
N ALA A 407 -11.80 -4.25 13.66
CA ALA A 407 -10.37 -4.31 13.91
C ALA A 407 -9.59 -3.90 12.64
N PRO A 408 -8.66 -2.94 12.73
CA PRO A 408 -7.86 -2.51 11.58
C PRO A 408 -6.86 -3.58 11.14
N ASN A 409 -6.30 -3.41 9.93
CA ASN A 409 -5.16 -4.19 9.48
C ASN A 409 -4.05 -4.17 10.54
N HIS A 410 -3.24 -5.22 10.61
CA HIS A 410 -2.20 -5.51 11.62
C HIS A 410 -2.75 -5.82 13.03
N ASN A 411 -4.04 -5.78 13.24
CA ASN A 411 -4.65 -6.19 14.52
C ASN A 411 -4.96 -7.70 14.50
N PRO A 412 -4.74 -8.43 15.62
CA PRO A 412 -5.11 -9.85 15.70
C PRO A 412 -6.58 -10.16 15.40
N GLY A 413 -7.47 -9.20 15.60
CA GLY A 413 -8.90 -9.32 15.29
C GLY A 413 -9.28 -8.94 13.87
N PHE A 414 -8.34 -8.59 13.00
CA PHE A 414 -8.61 -8.26 11.60
C PHE A 414 -9.21 -9.46 10.86
N MET A 415 -10.30 -9.23 10.15
CA MET A 415 -11.00 -10.25 9.39
C MET A 415 -11.51 -9.71 8.06
N VAL A 416 -11.52 -10.58 7.05
CA VAL A 416 -11.97 -10.28 5.70
C VAL A 416 -13.30 -10.99 5.42
N ASP A 417 -14.29 -10.25 4.94
CA ASP A 417 -15.51 -10.81 4.36
C ASP A 417 -15.19 -11.49 3.02
N GLU A 418 -15.36 -12.80 2.97
CA GLU A 418 -15.04 -13.59 1.78
C GLU A 418 -15.97 -13.31 0.58
N ALA A 419 -17.18 -12.76 0.81
CA ALA A 419 -18.06 -12.34 -0.28
C ALA A 419 -17.51 -11.13 -1.04
N SER A 420 -16.76 -10.24 -0.35
CA SER A 420 -16.12 -9.07 -0.97
C SER A 420 -15.03 -9.46 -1.99
N LEU A 421 -14.43 -10.64 -1.85
CA LEU A 421 -13.33 -11.08 -2.72
C LEU A 421 -13.75 -11.27 -4.18
N GLU A 422 -15.02 -11.60 -4.42
CA GLU A 422 -15.59 -11.65 -5.78
C GLU A 422 -15.50 -10.29 -6.47
N VAL A 423 -15.81 -9.21 -5.74
CA VAL A 423 -15.73 -7.84 -6.25
C VAL A 423 -14.28 -7.48 -6.62
N GLY A 424 -13.31 -7.83 -5.78
CA GLY A 424 -11.90 -7.59 -6.04
C GLY A 424 -11.38 -8.34 -7.28
N ALA A 425 -11.67 -9.64 -7.40
CA ALA A 425 -11.30 -10.43 -8.56
C ALA A 425 -11.95 -9.91 -9.85
N ARG A 426 -13.23 -9.49 -9.77
CA ARG A 426 -13.96 -8.86 -10.87
C ARG A 426 -13.35 -7.53 -11.27
N ALA A 427 -13.00 -6.69 -10.31
CA ALA A 427 -12.38 -5.40 -10.57
C ALA A 427 -11.02 -5.57 -11.24
N MET A 428 -10.14 -6.44 -10.75
CA MET A 428 -8.86 -6.74 -11.39
C MET A 428 -9.03 -7.20 -12.83
N SER A 429 -9.98 -8.12 -13.07
CA SER A 429 -10.23 -8.67 -14.41
C SER A 429 -10.76 -7.61 -15.37
N LEU A 430 -11.73 -6.80 -14.94
CA LEU A 430 -12.33 -5.74 -15.76
C LEU A 430 -11.35 -4.59 -16.03
N LEU A 431 -10.54 -4.18 -15.02
CA LEU A 431 -9.49 -3.18 -15.21
C LEU A 431 -8.49 -3.62 -16.28
N ALA A 432 -8.07 -4.88 -16.27
CA ALA A 432 -7.14 -5.39 -17.26
C ALA A 432 -7.75 -5.37 -18.69
N VAL A 433 -8.96 -5.91 -18.85
CA VAL A 433 -9.62 -5.97 -20.14
C VAL A 433 -9.90 -4.58 -20.70
N GLU A 434 -10.45 -3.68 -19.90
CA GLU A 434 -10.75 -2.30 -20.29
C GLU A 434 -9.47 -1.55 -20.68
N PHE A 435 -8.40 -1.68 -19.90
CA PHE A 435 -7.13 -1.03 -20.21
C PHE A 435 -6.54 -1.53 -21.53
N LEU A 436 -6.64 -2.82 -21.80
CA LEU A 436 -6.11 -3.44 -23.01
C LEU A 436 -6.97 -3.19 -24.25
N SER A 437 -8.28 -2.93 -24.12
CA SER A 437 -9.19 -2.70 -25.25
C SER A 437 -9.11 -1.30 -25.85
N GLN A 438 -8.43 -0.38 -25.17
CA GLN A 438 -8.30 1.01 -25.61
C GLN A 438 -7.00 1.22 -26.41
N GLU A 439 -7.11 1.90 -27.57
CA GLU A 439 -5.97 2.29 -28.42
C GLU A 439 -5.05 3.32 -27.79
#